data_52c10fbeb55fd63101cd059931178654
#
_entry.id   52c10fbeb55fd63101cd059931178654
#
_cell.length_a   1.000
_cell.length_b   1.000
_cell.length_c   1.000
_cell.angle_alpha   90.00
_cell.angle_beta   90.00
_cell.angle_gamma   90.00
#
_symmetry.space_group_name_H-M   'P 1'
#
loop_
_entity.id
_entity.type
_entity.pdbx_description
1 polymer ?
#
loop_
_entity_poly.entity_id
_entity_poly.type
_entity_poly.pdbx_seq_one_letter_code
_entity_poly.pdbx_strand_id
1 'polypeptide(L)'
;MNAVECLNVSFNRGSRTVLNNISFSVAQGEFVALIGHNGAGKSTLIKLCLGLITPEMGKVKVLGGKPGASPISVGYLPENVSFYDGMTIQENLNYFADLKNISRQRADELIESLGLTAVAGQKVGQSSKGQRQRLGLAQALL
;
A
#
# COMPACT_ATOMS: atom_id res chain seq x y z
N MET A 1 14.63 -5.62 -14.49
CA MET A 1 13.98 -4.30 -14.38
C MET A 1 13.74 -4.02 -12.90
N ASN A 2 14.03 -2.79 -12.44
CA ASN A 2 13.81 -2.45 -11.03
C ASN A 2 12.34 -2.02 -10.81
N ALA A 3 11.73 -2.54 -9.77
CA ALA A 3 10.41 -2.13 -9.33
C ALA A 3 10.46 -0.80 -8.57
N VAL A 4 11.52 -0.58 -7.77
CA VAL A 4 11.76 0.66 -7.05
C VAL A 4 13.22 1.08 -7.24
N GLU A 5 13.45 2.36 -7.48
CA GLU A 5 14.78 2.97 -7.51
C GLU A 5 14.76 4.26 -6.68
N CYS A 6 15.66 4.35 -5.73
CA CYS A 6 15.96 5.59 -4.99
C CYS A 6 17.40 5.99 -5.27
N LEU A 7 17.63 7.23 -5.64
CA LEU A 7 18.95 7.75 -5.95
C LEU A 7 19.18 9.07 -5.21
N ASN A 8 20.12 9.03 -4.24
CA ASN A 8 20.54 10.18 -3.42
C ASN A 8 19.36 10.92 -2.76
N VAL A 9 18.38 10.17 -2.28
CA VAL A 9 17.13 10.69 -1.74
C VAL A 9 17.36 11.30 -0.36
N SER A 10 17.00 12.57 -0.20
CA SER A 10 16.95 13.26 1.09
C SER A 10 15.59 13.90 1.31
N PHE A 11 15.14 13.86 2.57
CA PHE A 11 13.85 14.42 2.98
C PHE A 11 13.95 14.98 4.40
N ASN A 12 13.50 16.21 4.59
CA ASN A 12 13.40 16.86 5.88
C ASN A 12 11.92 17.02 6.30
N ARG A 13 11.67 17.01 7.59
CA ARG A 13 10.39 17.41 8.19
C ARG A 13 10.62 18.62 9.06
N GLY A 14 10.35 19.81 8.54
CA GLY A 14 10.78 21.07 9.14
C GLY A 14 12.31 21.12 9.20
N SER A 15 12.86 21.37 10.38
CA SER A 15 14.33 21.42 10.60
C SER A 15 14.99 20.04 10.78
N ARG A 16 14.21 18.95 10.85
CA ARG A 16 14.75 17.60 11.11
C ARG A 16 14.94 16.83 9.83
N THR A 17 16.17 16.40 9.57
CA THR A 17 16.48 15.44 8.50
C THR A 17 15.96 14.06 8.87
N VAL A 18 15.07 13.52 8.03
CA VAL A 18 14.45 12.19 8.20
C VAL A 18 15.13 11.15 7.32
N LEU A 19 15.46 11.52 6.08
CA LEU A 19 16.23 10.71 5.15
C LEU A 19 17.43 11.53 4.67
N ASN A 20 18.61 10.93 4.65
CA ASN A 20 19.83 11.60 4.25
C ASN A 20 20.58 10.75 3.22
N ASN A 21 20.57 11.20 1.97
CA ASN A 21 21.32 10.62 0.85
C ASN A 21 21.11 9.11 0.67
N ILE A 22 19.85 8.66 0.71
CA ILE A 22 19.49 7.25 0.61
C ILE A 22 19.49 6.81 -0.86
N SER A 23 20.24 5.74 -1.16
CA SER A 23 20.25 5.12 -2.48
C SER A 23 20.08 3.61 -2.35
N PHE A 24 19.12 3.05 -3.07
CA PHE A 24 18.89 1.61 -3.19
C PHE A 24 18.00 1.30 -4.38
N SER A 25 17.95 0.05 -4.77
CA SER A 25 16.99 -0.45 -5.76
C SER A 25 16.38 -1.76 -5.29
N VAL A 26 15.16 -2.01 -5.73
CA VAL A 26 14.43 -3.27 -5.54
C VAL A 26 14.10 -3.83 -6.91
N ALA A 27 14.54 -5.05 -7.19
CA ALA A 27 14.24 -5.72 -8.44
C ALA A 27 12.77 -6.19 -8.49
N GLN A 28 12.27 -6.41 -9.69
CA GLN A 28 10.94 -6.98 -9.89
C GLN A 28 10.92 -8.41 -9.35
N GLY A 29 9.89 -8.78 -8.57
CA GLY A 29 9.76 -10.09 -7.92
C GLY A 29 10.57 -10.27 -6.64
N GLU A 30 11.28 -9.23 -6.19
CA GLU A 30 12.08 -9.28 -4.97
C GLU A 30 11.24 -8.98 -3.73
N PHE A 31 11.53 -9.69 -2.62
CA PHE A 31 11.00 -9.39 -1.29
C PHE A 31 12.05 -8.60 -0.50
N VAL A 32 11.65 -7.45 -0.01
CA VAL A 32 12.54 -6.55 0.76
C VAL A 32 11.92 -6.24 2.11
N ALA A 33 12.69 -6.41 3.18
CA ALA A 33 12.32 -5.98 4.51
C ALA A 33 13.00 -4.65 4.86
N LEU A 34 12.19 -3.64 5.19
CA LEU A 34 12.67 -2.35 5.67
C LEU A 34 12.69 -2.34 7.19
N ILE A 35 13.89 -2.51 7.78
CA ILE A 35 14.08 -2.66 9.22
C ILE A 35 14.71 -1.39 9.80
N GLY A 36 14.30 -1.02 11.00
CA GLY A 36 14.83 0.12 11.73
C GLY A 36 13.95 0.49 12.93
N HIS A 37 14.50 1.27 13.86
CA HIS A 37 13.77 1.76 15.03
C HIS A 37 12.60 2.71 14.66
N ASN A 38 11.71 3.00 15.60
CA ASN A 38 10.65 3.97 15.40
C ASN A 38 11.25 5.37 15.16
N GLY A 39 10.79 6.04 14.10
CA GLY A 39 11.35 7.33 13.70
C GLY A 39 12.56 7.25 12.76
N ALA A 40 13.01 6.06 12.34
CA ALA A 40 14.11 5.89 11.38
C ALA A 40 13.80 6.34 9.94
N GLY A 41 12.58 6.79 9.66
CA GLY A 41 12.19 7.25 8.32
C GLY A 41 11.52 6.21 7.43
N LYS A 42 11.26 4.98 7.92
CA LYS A 42 10.63 3.89 7.14
C LYS A 42 9.33 4.31 6.46
N SER A 43 8.39 4.85 7.23
CA SER A 43 7.10 5.32 6.69
C SER A 43 7.25 6.51 5.73
N THR A 44 8.26 7.35 5.93
CA THR A 44 8.58 8.45 5.02
C THR A 44 9.07 7.92 3.68
N LEU A 45 9.96 6.93 3.70
CA LEU A 45 10.45 6.27 2.50
C LEU A 45 9.31 5.59 1.72
N ILE A 46 8.42 4.87 2.40
CA ILE A 46 7.23 4.27 1.78
C ILE A 46 6.34 5.35 1.14
N LYS A 47 6.10 6.47 1.84
CA LYS A 47 5.29 7.59 1.29
C LYS A 47 5.92 8.21 0.05
N LEU A 48 7.26 8.31 -0.01
CA LEU A 48 7.98 8.75 -1.22
C LEU A 48 7.77 7.76 -2.38
N CYS A 49 7.87 6.46 -2.12
CA CYS A 49 7.61 5.42 -3.13
C CYS A 49 6.16 5.42 -3.62
N LEU A 50 5.19 5.75 -2.75
CA LEU A 50 3.78 5.89 -3.11
C LEU A 50 3.45 7.22 -3.83
N GLY A 51 4.40 8.17 -3.87
CA GLY A 51 4.17 9.51 -4.43
C GLY A 51 3.30 10.41 -3.57
N LEU A 52 3.08 10.07 -2.29
CA LEU A 52 2.30 10.88 -1.34
C LEU A 52 3.07 12.11 -0.85
N ILE A 53 4.38 12.07 -0.93
CA ILE A 53 5.29 13.18 -0.67
C ILE A 53 6.42 13.18 -1.71
N THR A 54 7.08 14.31 -1.88
CA THR A 54 8.18 14.48 -2.85
C THR A 54 9.50 14.63 -2.10
N PRO A 55 10.60 14.01 -2.55
CA PRO A 55 11.91 14.22 -1.94
C PRO A 55 12.42 15.64 -2.20
N GLU A 56 13.19 16.21 -1.26
CA GLU A 56 13.83 17.51 -1.45
C GLU A 56 15.05 17.40 -2.37
N MET A 57 15.76 16.29 -2.26
CA MET A 57 16.90 15.96 -3.11
C MET A 57 16.83 14.53 -3.60
N GLY A 58 17.44 14.27 -4.74
CA GLY A 58 17.48 12.94 -5.33
C GLY A 58 16.27 12.62 -6.18
N LYS A 59 16.11 11.35 -6.52
CA LYS A 59 15.04 10.85 -7.39
C LYS A 59 14.51 9.52 -6.88
N VAL A 60 13.20 9.36 -6.96
CA VAL A 60 12.51 8.08 -6.74
C VAL A 60 11.81 7.68 -8.03
N LYS A 61 11.94 6.41 -8.42
CA LYS A 61 11.17 5.82 -9.51
C LYS A 61 10.47 4.57 -9.01
N VAL A 62 9.27 4.35 -9.47
CA VAL A 62 8.49 3.14 -9.20
C VAL A 62 7.96 2.61 -10.52
N LEU A 63 8.22 1.34 -10.82
CA LEU A 63 7.89 0.68 -12.09
C LEU A 63 8.40 1.48 -13.32
N GLY A 64 9.59 2.07 -13.20
CA GLY A 64 10.23 2.87 -14.24
C GLY A 64 9.69 4.30 -14.38
N GLY A 65 8.61 4.66 -13.70
CA GLY A 65 7.93 5.96 -13.76
C GLY A 65 8.08 6.80 -12.50
N LYS A 66 7.41 7.94 -12.48
CA LYS A 66 7.28 8.81 -11.30
C LYS A 66 6.41 8.11 -10.25
N PRO A 67 6.76 8.17 -8.94
CA PRO A 67 5.87 7.68 -7.89
C PRO A 67 4.46 8.28 -8.01
N GLY A 68 3.43 7.46 -7.84
CA GLY A 68 2.03 7.87 -7.94
C GLY A 68 1.50 8.07 -9.37
N ALA A 69 2.33 7.92 -10.42
CA ALA A 69 1.88 8.06 -11.82
C ALA A 69 0.93 6.91 -12.26
N SER A 70 1.06 5.75 -11.64
CA SER A 70 0.21 4.58 -11.90
C SER A 70 -0.30 4.00 -10.59
N PRO A 71 -1.25 4.66 -9.92
CA PRO A 71 -1.71 4.25 -8.58
C PRO A 71 -2.36 2.86 -8.58
N ILE A 72 -2.92 2.42 -9.70
CA ILE A 72 -3.55 1.09 -9.84
C ILE A 72 -2.50 -0.03 -9.82
N SER A 73 -1.26 0.25 -10.19
CA SER A 73 -0.18 -0.76 -10.26
C SER A 73 0.57 -0.95 -8.95
N VAL A 74 0.22 -0.20 -7.89
CA VAL A 74 0.88 -0.26 -6.59
C VAL A 74 -0.15 -0.50 -5.50
N GLY A 75 -0.12 -1.70 -4.92
CA GLY A 75 -0.90 -2.02 -3.73
C GLY A 75 -0.23 -1.48 -2.47
N TYR A 76 -1.03 -0.90 -1.58
CA TYR A 76 -0.56 -0.43 -0.28
C TYR A 76 -1.49 -0.87 0.84
N LEU A 77 -0.94 -1.53 1.84
CA LEU A 77 -1.63 -1.88 3.08
C LEU A 77 -1.05 -1.06 4.23
N PRO A 78 -1.74 -0.02 4.71
CA PRO A 78 -1.32 0.75 5.87
C PRO A 78 -1.48 -0.06 7.16
N GLU A 79 -0.80 0.35 8.23
CA GLU A 79 -0.93 -0.25 9.56
C GLU A 79 -2.38 -0.17 10.09
N ASN A 80 -3.03 0.97 9.86
CA ASN A 80 -4.43 1.18 10.21
C ASN A 80 -5.25 1.35 8.93
N VAL A 81 -6.08 0.36 8.65
CA VAL A 81 -6.99 0.38 7.50
C VAL A 81 -8.37 0.83 7.96
N SER A 82 -8.89 1.87 7.31
CA SER A 82 -10.25 2.35 7.54
C SER A 82 -11.18 1.82 6.45
N PHE A 83 -12.30 1.28 6.84
CA PHE A 83 -13.36 0.78 5.98
C PHE A 83 -14.69 1.41 6.35
N TYR A 84 -15.70 1.23 5.52
CA TYR A 84 -17.07 1.61 5.82
C TYR A 84 -17.69 0.56 6.73
N ASP A 85 -17.76 0.82 8.03
CA ASP A 85 -18.21 -0.12 9.07
C ASP A 85 -19.65 -0.60 8.86
N GLY A 86 -20.50 0.19 8.23
CA GLY A 86 -21.89 -0.16 7.91
C GLY A 86 -22.06 -1.08 6.70
N MET A 87 -21.04 -1.22 5.87
CA MET A 87 -21.03 -2.11 4.71
C MET A 87 -20.46 -3.47 5.09
N THR A 88 -20.85 -4.49 4.35
CA THR A 88 -20.27 -5.84 4.49
C THR A 88 -18.84 -5.88 3.94
N ILE A 89 -18.11 -6.95 4.26
CA ILE A 89 -16.76 -7.20 3.71
C ILE A 89 -16.81 -7.23 2.19
N GLN A 90 -17.79 -7.92 1.60
CA GLN A 90 -17.97 -7.99 0.15
C GLN A 90 -18.29 -6.62 -0.46
N GLU A 91 -19.20 -5.87 0.14
CA GLU A 91 -19.59 -4.53 -0.35
C GLU A 91 -18.40 -3.56 -0.31
N ASN A 92 -17.61 -3.57 0.78
CA ASN A 92 -16.40 -2.76 0.86
C ASN A 92 -15.42 -3.11 -0.27
N LEU A 93 -15.15 -4.39 -0.51
CA LEU A 93 -14.18 -4.79 -1.54
C LEU A 93 -14.70 -4.47 -2.94
N ASN A 94 -15.99 -4.68 -3.21
CA ASN A 94 -16.63 -4.30 -4.47
C ASN A 94 -16.56 -2.78 -4.72
N TYR A 95 -16.76 -1.97 -3.68
CA TYR A 95 -16.63 -0.52 -3.77
C TYR A 95 -15.21 -0.11 -4.21
N PHE A 96 -14.17 -0.71 -3.62
CA PHE A 96 -12.78 -0.42 -4.04
C PHE A 96 -12.46 -0.97 -5.43
N ALA A 97 -13.02 -2.11 -5.82
CA ALA A 97 -12.89 -2.64 -7.18
C ALA A 97 -13.51 -1.68 -8.21
N ASP A 98 -14.71 -1.18 -7.94
CA ASP A 98 -15.40 -0.21 -8.80
C ASP A 98 -14.60 1.10 -8.93
N LEU A 99 -14.03 1.62 -7.83
CA LEU A 99 -13.17 2.81 -7.85
C LEU A 99 -11.91 2.65 -8.71
N LYS A 100 -11.36 1.42 -8.76
CA LYS A 100 -10.17 1.11 -9.56
C LYS A 100 -10.50 0.63 -10.97
N ASN A 101 -11.78 0.56 -11.36
CA ASN A 101 -12.27 -0.06 -12.59
C ASN A 101 -11.80 -1.52 -12.76
N ILE A 102 -11.77 -2.27 -11.67
CA ILE A 102 -11.44 -3.69 -11.63
C ILE A 102 -12.73 -4.50 -11.54
N SER A 103 -12.78 -5.67 -12.19
CA SER A 103 -13.98 -6.51 -12.18
C SER A 103 -14.29 -7.01 -10.76
N ARG A 104 -15.58 -7.11 -10.43
CA ARG A 104 -16.03 -7.70 -9.16
C ARG A 104 -15.67 -9.18 -9.03
N GLN A 105 -15.49 -9.88 -10.15
CA GLN A 105 -14.96 -11.24 -10.14
C GLN A 105 -13.59 -11.30 -9.45
N ARG A 106 -12.72 -10.30 -9.69
CA ARG A 106 -11.42 -10.22 -8.99
C ARG A 106 -11.59 -10.03 -7.49
N ALA A 107 -12.59 -9.26 -7.07
CA ALA A 107 -12.92 -9.11 -5.66
C ALA A 107 -13.37 -10.44 -5.05
N ASP A 108 -14.20 -11.22 -5.75
CA ASP A 108 -14.66 -12.54 -5.30
C ASP A 108 -13.49 -13.53 -5.16
N GLU A 109 -12.58 -13.57 -6.12
CA GLU A 109 -11.35 -14.38 -6.06
C GLU A 109 -10.49 -14.03 -4.85
N LEU A 110 -10.37 -12.74 -4.52
CA LEU A 110 -9.61 -12.28 -3.36
C LEU A 110 -10.31 -12.61 -2.04
N ILE A 111 -11.63 -12.53 -1.97
CA ILE A 111 -12.44 -12.97 -0.82
C ILE A 111 -12.18 -14.45 -0.55
N GLU A 112 -12.21 -15.27 -1.58
CA GLU A 112 -11.96 -16.71 -1.46
C GLU A 112 -10.51 -17.00 -1.05
N SER A 113 -9.53 -16.46 -1.77
CA SER A 113 -8.11 -16.74 -1.56
C SER A 113 -7.60 -16.29 -0.18
N LEU A 114 -8.22 -15.27 0.41
CA LEU A 114 -7.89 -14.76 1.75
C LEU A 114 -8.76 -15.32 2.86
N GLY A 115 -9.60 -16.35 2.56
CA GLY A 115 -10.42 -17.05 3.55
C GLY A 115 -11.47 -16.16 4.20
N LEU A 116 -12.08 -15.26 3.43
CA LEU A 116 -13.13 -14.34 3.89
C LEU A 116 -14.54 -14.78 3.46
N THR A 117 -14.68 -15.86 2.68
CA THR A 117 -15.95 -16.32 2.11
C THR A 117 -17.05 -16.50 3.17
N ALA A 118 -16.72 -17.17 4.28
CA ALA A 118 -17.70 -17.44 5.35
C ALA A 118 -18.22 -16.17 6.05
N VAL A 119 -17.50 -15.06 5.95
CA VAL A 119 -17.81 -13.78 6.61
C VAL A 119 -18.05 -12.64 5.62
N ALA A 120 -18.09 -12.93 4.32
CA ALA A 120 -18.23 -11.92 3.26
C ALA A 120 -19.48 -11.04 3.43
N GLY A 121 -20.60 -11.61 3.93
CA GLY A 121 -21.84 -10.91 4.25
C GLY A 121 -21.87 -10.22 5.62
N GLN A 122 -20.83 -10.35 6.44
CA GLN A 122 -20.74 -9.70 7.74
C GLN A 122 -20.34 -8.22 7.59
N LYS A 123 -20.98 -7.32 8.35
CA LYS A 123 -20.60 -5.91 8.41
C LYS A 123 -19.18 -5.75 8.96
N VAL A 124 -18.38 -4.88 8.35
CA VAL A 124 -16.99 -4.66 8.76
C VAL A 124 -16.89 -4.16 10.19
N GLY A 125 -17.85 -3.38 10.67
CA GLY A 125 -17.91 -2.94 12.07
C GLY A 125 -17.95 -4.08 13.08
N GLN A 126 -18.40 -5.28 12.69
CA GLN A 126 -18.47 -6.48 13.51
C GLN A 126 -17.29 -7.44 13.28
N SER A 127 -16.36 -7.10 12.40
CA SER A 127 -15.26 -7.96 12.01
C SER A 127 -14.14 -7.94 13.04
N SER A 128 -13.46 -9.08 13.21
CA SER A 128 -12.25 -9.17 14.02
C SER A 128 -11.11 -8.37 13.38
N LYS A 129 -10.07 -8.04 14.17
CA LYS A 129 -8.86 -7.39 13.67
C LYS A 129 -8.23 -8.16 12.51
N GLY A 130 -8.15 -9.50 12.62
CA GLY A 130 -7.60 -10.37 11.57
C GLY A 130 -8.43 -10.34 10.29
N GLN A 131 -9.77 -10.30 10.38
CA GLN A 131 -10.65 -10.16 9.22
C GLN A 131 -10.48 -8.81 8.55
N ARG A 132 -10.38 -7.72 9.31
CA ARG A 132 -10.08 -6.38 8.78
C ARG A 132 -8.72 -6.32 8.09
N GLN A 133 -7.69 -6.96 8.65
CA GLN A 133 -6.37 -7.03 8.03
C GLN A 133 -6.39 -7.80 6.70
N ARG A 134 -7.10 -8.94 6.64
CA ARG A 134 -7.28 -9.71 5.41
C ARG A 134 -8.06 -8.93 4.36
N LEU A 135 -9.11 -8.20 4.75
CA LEU A 135 -9.83 -7.29 3.86
C LEU A 135 -8.91 -6.17 3.34
N GLY A 136 -8.05 -5.61 4.20
CA GLY A 136 -7.04 -4.62 3.80
C GLY A 136 -6.04 -5.17 2.79
N LEU A 137 -5.62 -6.43 2.98
CA LEU A 137 -4.75 -7.11 2.02
C LEU A 137 -5.50 -7.35 0.69
N ALA A 138 -6.76 -7.77 0.72
CA ALA A 138 -7.59 -7.90 -0.47
C ALA A 138 -7.67 -6.57 -1.23
N GLN A 139 -7.93 -5.47 -0.53
CA GLN A 139 -8.00 -4.13 -1.13
C GLN A 139 -6.67 -3.68 -1.75
N ALA A 140 -5.53 -4.05 -1.16
CA ALA A 140 -4.21 -3.75 -1.71
C ALA A 140 -3.87 -4.60 -2.95
N LEU A 141 -4.46 -5.80 -3.08
CA LEU A 141 -4.26 -6.73 -4.20
C LEU A 141 -5.26 -6.54 -5.35
N LEU A 142 -6.27 -5.68 -5.19
CA LEU A 142 -7.08 -5.15 -6.28
C LEU A 142 -6.20 -4.24 -7.15
#